data_e419b915abffb731a7be41efb400c383
#
_entry.id   e419b915abffb731a7be41efb400c383
#
_cell.length_a   1.000
_cell.length_b   1.000
_cell.length_c   1.000
_cell.angle_alpha   90.00
_cell.angle_beta   90.00
_cell.angle_gamma   90.00
#
_symmetry.space_group_name_H-M   'P 1'
#
loop_
_entity.id
_entity.type
_entity.pdbx_description
1 polymer ?
#
loop_
_entity_poly.entity_id
_entity_poly.type
_entity_poly.pdbx_seq_one_letter_code
_entity_poly.pdbx_strand_id
1 'polypeptide(L)'
;SDVYKRQLLGIGSELSGGVRNVYMHHCDVPASVHCLFFIKTNRRRGGIVENIYLEDVTCKDTEYLVGLDMDILYQWRELVPTYEERLTRIEGIHVKDIRCGSADFVYELCGDERLPPKDITIRNIVVDNSKGVPNQSHHITGLTLDSICYSHIRPDMVTKPRKRWR
;
A
#
# COMPACT_ATOMS: atom_id res chain seq x y z
N SER A 1 1.04 2.66 -22.80
CA SER A 1 1.40 3.30 -21.55
C SER A 1 0.64 2.66 -20.39
N ASP A 2 1.29 2.56 -19.26
CA ASP A 2 0.78 1.87 -18.10
C ASP A 2 -0.15 2.77 -17.25
N VAL A 3 -1.09 3.44 -17.89
CA VAL A 3 -2.01 4.36 -17.23
C VAL A 3 -2.78 3.66 -16.11
N TYR A 4 -3.10 2.40 -16.30
CA TYR A 4 -3.81 1.57 -15.32
C TYR A 4 -2.98 1.15 -14.11
N LYS A 5 -1.69 1.43 -14.08
CA LYS A 5 -0.80 1.13 -12.95
C LYS A 5 -0.56 2.32 -12.04
N ARG A 6 -1.36 3.36 -12.17
CA ARG A 6 -1.22 4.56 -11.36
C ARG A 6 -1.76 4.37 -9.95
N GLN A 7 -1.19 5.11 -9.05
CA GLN A 7 -1.65 5.26 -7.67
C GLN A 7 -2.24 6.66 -7.49
N LEU A 8 -3.15 6.80 -6.54
CA LEU A 8 -3.56 8.12 -6.07
C LEU A 8 -2.45 8.77 -5.25
N LEU A 9 -1.86 8.03 -4.32
CA LEU A 9 -0.74 8.49 -3.52
C LEU A 9 0.37 7.42 -3.54
N GLY A 10 1.52 7.78 -4.10
CA GLY A 10 2.68 6.90 -4.14
C GLY A 10 3.87 7.54 -3.44
N ILE A 11 4.54 6.80 -2.58
CA ILE A 11 5.73 7.23 -1.84
C ILE A 11 6.86 6.25 -2.12
N GLY A 12 8.02 6.79 -2.48
CA GLY A 12 9.21 6.02 -2.79
C GLY A 12 9.29 5.74 -4.29
N SER A 13 10.16 4.97 -4.75
CA SER A 13 11.17 4.08 -4.17
C SER A 13 12.55 4.73 -4.05
N GLU A 14 12.76 5.90 -4.57
CA GLU A 14 14.03 6.63 -4.53
C GLU A 14 14.14 7.56 -3.33
N LEU A 15 13.53 7.15 -2.24
CA LEU A 15 13.56 7.89 -1.00
C LEU A 15 14.93 7.76 -0.34
N SER A 16 15.62 8.86 -0.13
CA SER A 16 16.89 8.89 0.59
C SER A 16 16.88 9.85 1.77
N GLY A 17 15.93 10.77 1.80
CA GLY A 17 15.69 11.67 2.92
C GLY A 17 14.51 11.22 3.76
N GLY A 18 13.43 11.97 3.69
CA GLY A 18 12.22 11.64 4.44
C GLY A 18 10.97 12.20 3.79
N VAL A 19 9.86 11.54 4.07
CA VAL A 19 8.51 12.03 3.76
C VAL A 19 7.74 12.05 5.07
N ARG A 20 7.31 13.21 5.50
CA ARG A 20 6.66 13.40 6.79
C ARG A 20 5.45 14.31 6.68
N ASN A 21 4.46 14.03 7.52
CA ASN A 21 3.34 14.94 7.72
C ASN A 21 2.58 15.24 6.42
N VAL A 22 2.26 14.19 5.66
CA VAL A 22 1.44 14.29 4.45
C VAL A 22 0.00 14.02 4.82
N TYR A 23 -0.88 14.89 4.43
CA TYR A 23 -2.31 14.75 4.67
C TYR A 23 -3.06 14.95 3.35
N MET A 24 -3.59 13.87 2.82
CA MET A 24 -4.41 13.86 1.62
C MET A 24 -5.84 13.48 1.98
N HIS A 25 -6.80 14.30 1.57
CA HIS A 25 -8.21 14.07 1.91
C HIS A 25 -9.15 14.64 0.86
N HIS A 26 -10.43 14.25 0.95
CA HIS A 26 -11.49 14.70 0.06
C HIS A 26 -11.14 14.47 -1.42
N CYS A 27 -10.75 13.25 -1.75
CA CYS A 27 -10.39 12.88 -3.11
C CYS A 27 -11.47 12.01 -3.76
N ASP A 28 -11.73 12.25 -5.02
CA ASP A 28 -12.56 11.39 -5.84
C ASP A 28 -11.74 10.84 -6.99
N VAL A 29 -11.76 9.52 -7.14
CA VAL A 29 -11.00 8.81 -8.18
C VAL A 29 -11.99 8.12 -9.12
N PRO A 30 -12.42 8.81 -10.18
CA PRO A 30 -13.45 8.28 -11.07
C PRO A 30 -12.94 7.26 -12.09
N ALA A 31 -11.63 7.13 -12.22
CA ALA A 31 -11.00 6.21 -13.15
C ALA A 31 -10.48 4.97 -12.42
N SER A 32 -10.24 3.90 -13.17
CA SER A 32 -9.59 2.72 -12.64
C SER A 32 -8.12 3.01 -12.33
N VAL A 33 -7.67 2.61 -11.14
CA VAL A 33 -6.26 2.72 -10.73
C VAL A 33 -5.76 1.37 -10.24
N HIS A 34 -4.46 1.19 -10.22
CA HIS A 34 -3.87 -0.04 -9.72
C HIS A 34 -3.97 -0.11 -8.19
N CYS A 35 -3.66 0.99 -7.53
CA CYS A 35 -3.67 1.08 -6.08
C CYS A 35 -4.01 2.51 -5.66
N LEU A 36 -4.70 2.67 -4.53
CA LEU A 36 -4.93 4.02 -4.01
C LEU A 36 -3.69 4.58 -3.33
N PHE A 37 -3.09 3.83 -2.44
CA PHE A 37 -1.97 4.29 -1.65
C PHE A 37 -0.87 3.23 -1.65
N PHE A 38 0.34 3.62 -2.02
CA PHE A 38 1.45 2.68 -2.08
C PHE A 38 2.74 3.29 -1.54
N ILE A 39 3.38 2.57 -0.63
CA ILE A 39 4.71 2.91 -0.12
C ILE A 39 5.70 1.88 -0.66
N LYS A 40 6.67 2.35 -1.42
CA LYS A 40 7.76 1.54 -1.95
C LYS A 40 9.07 2.00 -1.34
N THR A 41 9.80 1.10 -0.75
CA THR A 41 11.15 1.38 -0.28
C THR A 41 12.09 0.27 -0.71
N ASN A 42 13.37 0.49 -0.49
CA ASN A 42 14.40 -0.48 -0.78
C ASN A 42 15.41 -0.49 0.37
N ARG A 43 16.32 -1.44 0.34
CA ARG A 43 17.29 -1.66 1.42
C ARG A 43 18.55 -0.83 1.31
N ARG A 44 18.58 0.19 0.47
CA ARG A 44 19.81 0.91 0.14
C ARG A 44 19.81 2.36 0.57
N ARG A 45 18.64 2.98 0.62
CA ARG A 45 18.54 4.43 0.74
C ARG A 45 18.20 4.93 2.13
N GLY A 46 17.66 4.08 2.98
CA GLY A 46 17.25 4.49 4.31
C GLY A 46 16.12 5.51 4.29
N GLY A 47 16.22 6.50 5.15
CA GLY A 47 15.22 7.55 5.26
C GLY A 47 14.09 7.22 6.19
N ILE A 48 13.10 8.12 6.23
CA ILE A 48 11.96 8.03 7.13
C ILE A 48 10.69 8.35 6.35
N VAL A 49 9.65 7.54 6.59
CA VAL A 49 8.28 7.83 6.18
C VAL A 49 7.43 7.84 7.43
N GLU A 50 6.89 8.98 7.81
CA GLU A 50 6.10 9.09 9.03
C GLU A 50 4.94 10.06 8.92
N ASN A 51 3.87 9.77 9.66
CA ASN A 51 2.68 10.61 9.76
C ASN A 51 2.06 10.90 8.40
N ILE A 52 1.65 9.84 7.72
CA ILE A 52 0.99 9.92 6.43
C ILE A 52 -0.49 9.59 6.62
N TYR A 53 -1.34 10.46 6.13
CA TYR A 53 -2.79 10.33 6.27
C TYR A 53 -3.45 10.36 4.90
N LEU A 54 -4.28 9.37 4.64
CA LEU A 54 -5.17 9.34 3.49
C LEU A 54 -6.59 9.12 4.00
N GLU A 55 -7.45 10.11 3.82
CA GLU A 55 -8.80 10.12 4.38
C GLU A 55 -9.83 10.61 3.37
N ASP A 56 -11.07 10.13 3.53
CA ASP A 56 -12.22 10.60 2.77
C ASP A 56 -11.98 10.54 1.27
N VAL A 57 -11.87 9.31 0.78
CA VAL A 57 -11.64 9.03 -0.64
C VAL A 57 -12.77 8.17 -1.19
N THR A 58 -13.29 8.58 -2.33
CA THR A 58 -14.16 7.72 -3.13
C THR A 58 -13.40 7.24 -4.36
N CYS A 59 -13.55 5.97 -4.68
CA CYS A 59 -12.86 5.33 -5.78
C CYS A 59 -13.83 4.48 -6.58
N LYS A 60 -13.75 4.56 -7.90
CA LYS A 60 -14.58 3.73 -8.76
C LYS A 60 -14.10 2.29 -8.75
N ASP A 61 -12.84 2.08 -9.07
CA ASP A 61 -12.26 0.75 -9.27
C ASP A 61 -10.76 0.77 -9.02
N THR A 62 -10.31 -0.21 -8.26
CA THR A 62 -8.87 -0.40 -8.02
C THR A 62 -8.59 -1.89 -7.81
N GLU A 63 -7.36 -2.31 -8.01
CA GLU A 63 -6.97 -3.66 -7.67
C GLU A 63 -6.90 -3.83 -6.14
N TYR A 64 -6.27 -2.88 -5.46
CA TYR A 64 -6.25 -2.86 -3.99
C TYR A 64 -6.09 -1.43 -3.47
N LEU A 65 -6.35 -1.24 -2.19
CA LEU A 65 -6.36 0.11 -1.61
C LEU A 65 -5.00 0.51 -1.04
N VAL A 66 -4.39 -0.35 -0.24
CA VAL A 66 -3.17 0.00 0.49
C VAL A 66 -2.09 -1.04 0.23
N GLY A 67 -0.95 -0.58 -0.23
CA GLY A 67 0.22 -1.41 -0.46
C GLY A 67 1.46 -0.86 0.20
N LEU A 68 2.31 -1.76 0.68
CA LEU A 68 3.61 -1.43 1.23
C LEU A 68 4.59 -2.55 0.87
N ASP A 69 5.73 -2.19 0.31
CA ASP A 69 6.79 -3.15 0.02
C ASP A 69 8.16 -2.49 0.30
N MET A 70 8.88 -3.05 1.25
CA MET A 70 10.19 -2.56 1.68
C MET A 70 11.35 -3.18 0.90
N ASP A 71 11.08 -4.04 -0.06
CA ASP A 71 12.12 -4.71 -0.82
C ASP A 71 11.86 -4.68 -2.32
N ILE A 72 11.66 -3.47 -2.83
CA ILE A 72 11.49 -3.28 -4.27
C ILE A 72 12.81 -3.55 -4.97
N LEU A 73 12.76 -4.50 -5.90
CA LEU A 73 13.91 -4.85 -6.72
C LEU A 73 14.04 -3.88 -7.90
N TYR A 74 15.25 -3.43 -8.10
CA TYR A 74 15.60 -2.65 -9.30
C TYR A 74 16.40 -3.51 -10.26
N GLN A 75 16.13 -3.35 -11.54
CA GLN A 75 16.86 -4.05 -12.57
C GLN A 75 18.37 -3.72 -12.58
N TRP A 76 18.76 -2.56 -12.11
CA TRP A 76 20.16 -2.16 -12.00
C TRP A 76 20.83 -2.56 -10.67
N ARG A 77 20.10 -3.24 -9.80
CA ARG A 77 20.59 -3.67 -8.48
C ARG A 77 21.86 -4.52 -8.58
N GLU A 78 21.91 -5.39 -9.56
CA GLU A 78 23.04 -6.28 -9.80
C GLU A 78 24.27 -5.57 -10.34
N LEU A 79 24.08 -4.38 -10.90
CA LEU A 79 25.17 -3.58 -11.44
C LEU A 79 26.01 -2.89 -10.36
N VAL A 80 25.52 -2.90 -9.13
CA VAL A 80 26.22 -2.31 -7.98
C VAL A 80 26.57 -3.45 -7.04
N PRO A 81 27.79 -3.99 -7.14
CA PRO A 81 28.16 -5.22 -6.40
C PRO A 81 28.24 -5.03 -4.88
N THR A 82 28.46 -3.81 -4.43
CA THR A 82 28.54 -3.51 -3.00
C THR A 82 27.71 -2.28 -2.66
N TYR A 83 26.94 -2.39 -1.61
CA TYR A 83 26.22 -1.26 -1.04
C TYR A 83 25.96 -1.51 0.44
N GLU A 84 25.87 -0.44 1.18
CA GLU A 84 25.48 -0.48 2.57
C GLU A 84 23.95 -0.62 2.67
N GLU A 85 23.49 -1.55 3.47
CA GLU A 85 22.05 -1.71 3.71
C GLU A 85 21.56 -0.63 4.67
N ARG A 86 20.57 0.14 4.22
CA ARG A 86 19.92 1.18 5.00
C ARG A 86 18.41 1.03 4.86
N LEU A 87 17.79 0.48 5.88
CA LEU A 87 16.34 0.29 5.89
C LEU A 87 15.63 1.63 6.12
N THR A 88 14.47 1.77 5.51
CA THR A 88 13.61 2.93 5.72
C THR A 88 12.75 2.71 6.97
N ARG A 89 12.71 3.69 7.85
CA ARG A 89 11.79 3.68 8.99
C ARG A 89 10.42 4.18 8.55
N ILE A 90 9.40 3.36 8.75
CA ILE A 90 8.01 3.68 8.37
C ILE A 90 7.17 3.64 9.64
N GLU A 91 6.48 4.73 9.96
CA GLU A 91 5.70 4.84 11.17
C GLU A 91 4.55 5.84 11.03
N GLY A 92 3.39 5.50 11.57
CA GLY A 92 2.26 6.42 11.59
C GLY A 92 1.58 6.57 10.22
N ILE A 93 1.11 5.46 9.67
CA ILE A 93 0.38 5.44 8.40
C ILE A 93 -1.09 5.23 8.70
N HIS A 94 -1.92 6.18 8.28
CA HIS A 94 -3.34 6.18 8.59
C HIS A 94 -4.18 6.31 7.33
N VAL A 95 -4.99 5.29 7.06
CA VAL A 95 -5.90 5.25 5.93
C VAL A 95 -7.30 5.03 6.48
N LYS A 96 -8.19 5.99 6.24
CA LYS A 96 -9.56 5.88 6.74
C LYS A 96 -10.60 6.54 5.83
N ASP A 97 -11.84 6.16 6.05
CA ASP A 97 -13.00 6.74 5.35
C ASP A 97 -12.87 6.61 3.84
N ILE A 98 -12.69 5.38 3.37
CA ILE A 98 -12.57 5.07 1.95
C ILE A 98 -13.81 4.29 1.50
N ARG A 99 -14.42 4.74 0.43
CA ARG A 99 -15.46 4.00 -0.28
C ARG A 99 -14.99 3.66 -1.68
N CYS A 100 -14.98 2.38 -2.00
CA CYS A 100 -14.55 1.88 -3.30
C CYS A 100 -15.64 1.05 -3.94
N GLY A 101 -15.93 1.31 -5.21
CA GLY A 101 -16.94 0.55 -5.95
C GLY A 101 -16.50 -0.89 -6.19
N SER A 102 -15.20 -1.11 -6.48
CA SER A 102 -14.68 -2.44 -6.75
C SER A 102 -13.20 -2.51 -6.40
N ALA A 103 -12.82 -3.57 -5.70
CA ALA A 103 -11.42 -3.88 -5.40
C ALA A 103 -11.24 -5.39 -5.23
N ASP A 104 -10.10 -5.90 -5.61
CA ASP A 104 -9.80 -7.32 -5.45
C ASP A 104 -9.54 -7.65 -3.97
N PHE A 105 -8.83 -6.78 -3.28
CA PHE A 105 -8.54 -6.87 -1.85
C PHE A 105 -8.25 -5.47 -1.29
N VAL A 106 -8.12 -5.35 0.03
CA VAL A 106 -7.92 -4.04 0.66
C VAL A 106 -6.45 -3.72 0.85
N TYR A 107 -5.67 -4.63 1.41
CA TYR A 107 -4.27 -4.32 1.71
C TYR A 107 -3.32 -5.48 1.45
N GLU A 108 -2.09 -5.13 1.10
CA GLU A 108 -0.95 -6.03 1.04
C GLU A 108 0.27 -5.29 1.59
N LEU A 109 0.70 -5.69 2.78
CA LEU A 109 1.75 -5.00 3.52
C LEU A 109 2.92 -5.94 3.74
N CYS A 110 4.06 -5.61 3.15
CA CYS A 110 5.28 -6.40 3.24
C CYS A 110 6.39 -5.56 3.85
N GLY A 111 6.55 -5.69 5.16
CA GLY A 111 7.61 -5.04 5.89
C GLY A 111 8.91 -5.85 5.89
N ASP A 112 9.85 -5.41 6.70
CA ASP A 112 11.11 -6.10 6.93
C ASP A 112 11.23 -6.41 8.42
N GLU A 113 11.56 -7.65 8.77
CA GLU A 113 11.62 -8.08 10.16
C GLU A 113 12.70 -7.34 10.97
N ARG A 114 13.72 -6.81 10.32
CA ARG A 114 14.82 -6.08 10.97
C ARG A 114 14.41 -4.67 11.39
N LEU A 115 13.45 -4.08 10.68
CA LEU A 115 12.89 -2.76 10.99
C LEU A 115 11.42 -2.73 10.55
N PRO A 116 10.53 -3.41 11.28
CA PRO A 116 9.13 -3.49 10.88
C PRO A 116 8.48 -2.12 10.86
N PRO A 117 7.68 -1.81 9.83
CA PRO A 117 6.81 -0.64 9.88
C PRO A 117 5.92 -0.67 11.12
N LYS A 118 5.68 0.49 11.71
CA LYS A 118 4.93 0.63 12.96
C LYS A 118 3.72 1.53 12.79
N ASP A 119 2.70 1.26 13.60
CA ASP A 119 1.54 2.12 13.74
C ASP A 119 0.87 2.39 12.38
N ILE A 120 0.33 1.33 11.79
CA ILE A 120 -0.46 1.39 10.57
C ILE A 120 -1.91 1.16 10.93
N THR A 121 -2.77 2.10 10.57
CA THR A 121 -4.22 2.01 10.81
C THR A 121 -4.96 2.03 9.49
N ILE A 122 -5.84 1.05 9.28
CA ILE A 122 -6.76 0.99 8.15
C ILE A 122 -8.15 0.88 8.74
N ARG A 123 -8.97 1.90 8.53
CA ARG A 123 -10.22 2.04 9.27
C ARG A 123 -11.32 2.62 8.40
N ASN A 124 -12.55 2.13 8.63
CA ASN A 124 -13.74 2.58 7.95
C ASN A 124 -13.61 2.51 6.42
N ILE A 125 -13.46 1.30 5.94
CA ILE A 125 -13.32 1.00 4.52
C ILE A 125 -14.58 0.25 4.07
N VAL A 126 -15.18 0.71 2.98
CA VAL A 126 -16.30 0.04 2.35
C VAL A 126 -15.93 -0.29 0.91
N VAL A 127 -15.98 -1.55 0.55
CA VAL A 127 -15.81 -2.02 -0.81
C VAL A 127 -17.13 -2.63 -1.27
N ASP A 128 -17.73 -2.06 -2.30
CA ASP A 128 -19.02 -2.54 -2.76
C ASP A 128 -18.93 -3.91 -3.43
N ASN A 129 -17.90 -4.15 -4.22
CA ASN A 129 -17.68 -5.43 -4.89
C ASN A 129 -16.23 -5.86 -4.74
N SER A 130 -16.00 -7.07 -4.24
CA SER A 130 -14.66 -7.64 -4.10
C SER A 130 -14.56 -8.99 -4.78
N LYS A 131 -13.40 -9.30 -5.32
CA LYS A 131 -13.09 -10.63 -5.83
C LYS A 131 -12.79 -11.64 -4.70
N GLY A 132 -12.71 -11.18 -3.46
CA GLY A 132 -12.42 -12.05 -2.34
C GLY A 132 -10.97 -12.53 -2.24
N VAL A 133 -10.05 -11.82 -2.87
CA VAL A 133 -8.62 -12.12 -2.73
C VAL A 133 -8.19 -11.79 -1.30
N PRO A 134 -7.46 -12.68 -0.63
CA PRO A 134 -7.06 -12.45 0.76
C PRO A 134 -6.18 -11.22 0.93
N ASN A 135 -6.44 -10.46 1.98
CA ASN A 135 -5.51 -9.43 2.45
C ASN A 135 -4.28 -10.08 3.08
N GLN A 136 -3.13 -9.43 2.97
CA GLN A 136 -1.88 -9.96 3.50
C GLN A 136 -1.09 -8.90 4.26
N SER A 137 -0.46 -9.31 5.34
CA SER A 137 0.49 -8.48 6.07
C SER A 137 1.63 -9.33 6.63
N HIS A 138 2.85 -8.85 6.49
CA HIS A 138 4.06 -9.53 6.94
C HIS A 138 5.01 -8.52 7.57
N HIS A 139 5.50 -8.84 8.76
CA HIS A 139 6.50 -8.01 9.48
C HIS A 139 6.04 -6.57 9.70
N ILE A 140 4.82 -6.42 10.22
CA ILE A 140 4.24 -5.13 10.60
C ILE A 140 4.01 -5.14 12.11
N THR A 141 4.38 -4.07 12.78
CA THR A 141 4.14 -3.89 14.21
C THR A 141 3.03 -2.87 14.44
N GLY A 142 2.03 -3.21 15.24
CA GLY A 142 0.96 -2.28 15.58
C GLY A 142 0.02 -2.00 14.41
N LEU A 143 -0.36 -3.02 13.67
CA LEU A 143 -1.39 -2.92 12.66
C LEU A 143 -2.77 -2.92 13.31
N THR A 144 -3.53 -1.86 13.04
CA THR A 144 -4.91 -1.73 13.50
C THR A 144 -5.85 -1.77 12.31
N LEU A 145 -6.78 -2.73 12.33
CA LEU A 145 -7.81 -2.88 11.31
C LEU A 145 -9.16 -2.70 12.00
N ASP A 146 -9.96 -1.77 11.51
CA ASP A 146 -11.25 -1.47 12.10
C ASP A 146 -12.28 -1.13 11.02
N SER A 147 -13.46 -1.75 11.11
CA SER A 147 -14.58 -1.47 10.22
C SER A 147 -14.23 -1.58 8.73
N ILE A 148 -13.70 -2.73 8.33
CA ILE A 148 -13.47 -3.06 6.92
C ILE A 148 -14.64 -3.91 6.45
N CYS A 149 -15.44 -3.38 5.54
CA CYS A 149 -16.69 -3.99 5.09
C CYS A 149 -16.71 -4.22 3.58
N TYR A 150 -17.21 -5.39 3.21
CA TYR A 150 -17.49 -5.73 1.82
C TYR A 150 -19.00 -5.90 1.67
N SER A 151 -19.61 -5.17 0.74
CA SER A 151 -21.04 -5.32 0.46
C SER A 151 -21.30 -6.61 -0.33
N HIS A 152 -20.42 -6.92 -1.27
CA HIS A 152 -20.51 -8.15 -2.06
C HIS A 152 -19.11 -8.75 -2.23
N ILE A 153 -19.02 -10.04 -1.97
CA ILE A 153 -17.81 -10.81 -2.28
C ILE A 153 -18.19 -11.78 -3.40
N ARG A 154 -17.39 -11.83 -4.43
CA ARG A 154 -17.59 -12.70 -5.59
C ARG A 154 -16.60 -13.87 -5.54
N PRO A 155 -16.89 -14.90 -4.75
CA PRO A 155 -15.97 -16.01 -4.56
C PRO A 155 -15.72 -16.83 -5.82
N ASP A 156 -16.64 -16.78 -6.78
CA ASP A 156 -16.47 -17.40 -8.10
C ASP A 156 -15.33 -16.76 -8.90
N MET A 157 -14.91 -15.58 -8.53
CA MET A 157 -13.81 -14.87 -9.15
C MET A 157 -12.51 -14.94 -8.34
N VAL A 158 -12.54 -15.62 -7.20
CA VAL A 158 -11.31 -15.85 -6.41
C VAL A 158 -10.41 -16.79 -7.20
N THR A 159 -9.29 -16.27 -7.57
CA THR A 159 -8.25 -17.04 -8.27
C THR A 159 -7.14 -17.39 -7.28
N LYS A 160 -6.12 -18.05 -7.80
CA LYS A 160 -4.94 -18.41 -6.99
C LYS A 160 -4.38 -17.21 -6.23
N PRO A 161 -3.76 -17.43 -5.08
CA PRO A 161 -3.07 -16.37 -4.36
C PRO A 161 -2.16 -15.60 -5.31
N ARG A 162 -2.24 -14.30 -5.24
CA ARG A 162 -1.44 -13.44 -6.09
C ARG A 162 0.03 -13.63 -5.78
N LYS A 163 0.83 -13.82 -6.82
CA LYS A 163 2.27 -13.80 -6.64
C LYS A 163 2.70 -12.40 -6.21
N ARG A 164 3.55 -12.36 -5.22
CA ARG A 164 4.21 -11.13 -4.85
C ARG A 164 5.04 -10.63 -6.02
N TRP A 165 4.77 -9.42 -6.48
CA TRP A 165 5.51 -8.86 -7.59
C TRP A 165 6.84 -8.28 -7.09
N ARG A 166 7.88 -8.81 -7.67
CA ARG A 166 9.25 -8.39 -7.38
C ARG A 166 10.06 -8.40 -8.65
#